data_ee5573408bebf63ef3dadbe95a232ecd
#
_entry.id   ee5573408bebf63ef3dadbe95a232ecd
#
_cell.length_a   1.000
_cell.length_b   1.000
_cell.length_c   1.000
_cell.angle_alpha   90.00
_cell.angle_beta   90.00
_cell.angle_gamma   90.00
#
_symmetry.space_group_name_H-M   'P 1'
#
loop_
_entity.id
_entity.type
_entity.pdbx_description
1 polymer ?
#
loop_
_entity_poly.entity_id
_entity_poly.type
_entity_poly.pdbx_seq_one_letter_code
_entity_poly.pdbx_strand_id
1 'polypeptide(L)'
;MTTPTIVSAVQITAVDGEKDATVEKMMRYLDVAGGRGSKLVVPPEVWTGLGYSTKTFHQQIAEPIPGPTTARLAEKAKHYGMTIIGSMYEALGGRYYNSAPVITPDGQILGKYWKTHLFDAPNRVDIASGMRESDRVEAGSDLPVYQTNIGPVGVSVCSDLRFPEVYRVLALKGAKVIVCASAFLSPRLDHWEFFLRARAAENQCWVVASGQVGIEPKSGIAYVGRSMIVDPWGVIVATAPDVEYCLTAEIDLEYIDEVKRRYPLMGQRRPELYGSIAKTKSR
;
A
#
# COMPACT_ATOMS: atom_id res chain seq x y z
N MET A 1 30.08 -4.03 0.50
CA MET A 1 28.79 -4.65 0.10
C MET A 1 27.84 -4.40 1.25
N THR A 2 26.79 -3.61 1.02
CA THR A 2 25.74 -3.42 2.02
C THR A 2 24.96 -4.71 2.18
N THR A 3 24.48 -4.98 3.39
CA THR A 3 23.63 -6.15 3.65
C THR A 3 22.28 -5.90 2.96
N PRO A 4 21.80 -6.83 2.12
CA PRO A 4 20.47 -6.73 1.52
C PRO A 4 19.39 -6.55 2.58
N THR A 5 18.39 -5.76 2.26
CA THR A 5 17.25 -5.51 3.16
C THR A 5 16.11 -6.45 2.81
N ILE A 6 15.67 -7.27 3.76
CA ILE A 6 14.51 -8.15 3.57
C ILE A 6 13.24 -7.35 3.74
N VAL A 7 12.33 -7.45 2.78
CA VAL A 7 10.99 -6.83 2.81
C VAL A 7 9.91 -7.87 2.56
N SER A 8 8.72 -7.65 3.11
CA SER A 8 7.58 -8.55 2.90
C SER A 8 6.31 -7.80 2.51
N ALA A 9 5.50 -8.43 1.66
CA ALA A 9 4.13 -8.04 1.36
C ALA A 9 3.19 -9.16 1.81
N VAL A 10 2.23 -8.84 2.68
CA VAL A 10 1.26 -9.81 3.19
C VAL A 10 0.02 -9.79 2.32
N GLN A 11 -0.32 -10.93 1.75
CA GLN A 11 -1.50 -11.14 0.91
C GLN A 11 -2.53 -11.98 1.67
N ILE A 12 -3.68 -11.41 1.98
CA ILE A 12 -4.77 -12.09 2.69
C ILE A 12 -6.13 -11.73 2.10
N THR A 13 -7.15 -12.50 2.46
CA THR A 13 -8.56 -12.14 2.32
C THR A 13 -9.06 -11.57 3.64
N ALA A 14 -9.50 -10.31 3.65
CA ALA A 14 -10.24 -9.76 4.78
C ALA A 14 -11.73 -10.08 4.63
N VAL A 15 -12.35 -10.60 5.67
CA VAL A 15 -13.77 -10.97 5.68
C VAL A 15 -14.57 -9.94 6.44
N ASP A 16 -15.56 -9.33 5.78
CA ASP A 16 -16.43 -8.33 6.40
C ASP A 16 -17.20 -8.93 7.58
N GLY A 17 -17.17 -8.22 8.72
CA GLY A 17 -17.78 -8.66 9.97
C GLY A 17 -16.92 -9.62 10.80
N GLU A 18 -15.72 -9.99 10.32
CA GLU A 18 -14.80 -10.89 11.00
C GLU A 18 -13.48 -10.17 11.37
N LYS A 19 -13.59 -8.93 11.89
CA LYS A 19 -12.41 -8.08 12.18
C LYS A 19 -11.41 -8.78 13.09
N ASP A 20 -11.85 -9.33 14.22
CA ASP A 20 -10.94 -9.93 15.19
C ASP A 20 -10.22 -11.16 14.60
N ALA A 21 -10.96 -12.02 13.89
CA ALA A 21 -10.38 -13.16 13.20
C ALA A 21 -9.36 -12.75 12.13
N THR A 22 -9.63 -11.65 11.40
CA THR A 22 -8.72 -11.11 10.39
C THR A 22 -7.49 -10.48 11.04
N VAL A 23 -7.64 -9.80 12.17
CA VAL A 23 -6.51 -9.26 12.95
C VAL A 23 -5.62 -10.40 13.45
N GLU A 24 -6.20 -11.47 14.02
CA GLU A 24 -5.44 -12.65 14.44
C GLU A 24 -4.70 -13.30 13.25
N LYS A 25 -5.34 -13.40 12.09
CA LYS A 25 -4.71 -13.88 10.87
C LYS A 25 -3.51 -13.01 10.50
N MET A 26 -3.67 -11.69 10.49
CA MET A 26 -2.57 -10.76 10.18
C MET A 26 -1.41 -10.91 11.17
N MET A 27 -1.69 -11.04 12.47
CA MET A 27 -0.64 -11.23 13.47
C MET A 27 0.22 -12.47 13.18
N ARG A 28 -0.38 -13.58 12.72
CA ARG A 28 0.37 -14.78 12.30
C ARG A 28 1.25 -14.51 11.07
N TYR A 29 0.75 -13.76 10.08
CA TYR A 29 1.55 -13.40 8.91
C TYR A 29 2.70 -12.44 9.25
N LEU A 30 2.49 -11.54 10.22
CA LEU A 30 3.57 -10.69 10.74
C LEU A 30 4.64 -11.52 11.47
N ASP A 31 4.26 -12.58 12.17
CA ASP A 31 5.23 -13.53 12.77
C ASP A 31 6.03 -14.25 11.68
N VAL A 32 5.40 -14.66 10.58
CA VAL A 32 6.10 -15.25 9.43
C VAL A 32 7.09 -14.26 8.82
N ALA A 33 6.67 -13.02 8.56
CA ALA A 33 7.53 -11.99 8.00
C ALA A 33 8.71 -11.66 8.93
N GLY A 34 8.42 -11.47 10.22
CA GLY A 34 9.42 -11.18 11.25
C GLY A 34 10.41 -12.33 11.43
N GLY A 35 9.92 -13.57 11.46
CA GLY A 35 10.78 -14.77 11.53
C GLY A 35 11.71 -14.94 10.31
N ARG A 36 11.36 -14.34 9.17
CA ARG A 36 12.22 -14.26 7.98
C ARG A 36 13.18 -13.06 7.99
N GLY A 37 13.16 -12.26 9.06
CA GLY A 37 14.04 -11.10 9.22
C GLY A 37 13.62 -9.84 8.47
N SER A 38 12.36 -9.73 8.06
CA SER A 38 11.86 -8.57 7.33
C SER A 38 12.05 -7.27 8.11
N LYS A 39 12.52 -6.23 7.43
CA LYS A 39 12.72 -4.88 7.96
C LYS A 39 11.59 -3.93 7.58
N LEU A 40 10.83 -4.28 6.54
CA LEU A 40 9.59 -3.62 6.13
C LEU A 40 8.56 -4.69 5.82
N VAL A 41 7.35 -4.53 6.38
CA VAL A 41 6.20 -5.40 6.08
C VAL A 41 5.01 -4.54 5.65
N VAL A 42 4.38 -4.95 4.56
CA VAL A 42 3.24 -4.23 3.98
C VAL A 42 1.99 -5.12 4.04
N PRO A 43 1.09 -4.94 5.02
CA PRO A 43 -0.29 -5.42 4.96
C PRO A 43 -1.08 -4.78 3.81
N PRO A 44 -2.14 -5.43 3.27
CA PRO A 44 -2.92 -4.87 2.17
C PRO A 44 -3.82 -3.70 2.60
N GLU A 45 -4.64 -3.20 1.66
CA GLU A 45 -5.59 -2.12 1.91
C GLU A 45 -6.75 -2.59 2.78
N VAL A 46 -7.13 -1.75 3.74
CA VAL A 46 -8.26 -1.93 4.69
C VAL A 46 -8.42 -3.37 5.15
N TRP A 47 -7.29 -3.98 5.48
CA TRP A 47 -7.16 -5.40 5.77
C TRP A 47 -7.97 -5.86 6.99
N THR A 48 -8.46 -4.96 7.83
CA THR A 48 -9.33 -5.28 8.96
C THR A 48 -10.79 -5.58 8.54
N GLY A 49 -11.13 -5.32 7.28
CA GLY A 49 -12.43 -5.53 6.65
C GLY A 49 -12.63 -4.49 5.55
N LEU A 50 -13.27 -4.88 4.46
CA LEU A 50 -13.37 -4.05 3.25
C LEU A 50 -14.56 -3.08 3.27
N GLY A 51 -15.58 -3.40 4.05
CA GLY A 51 -16.75 -2.53 4.21
C GLY A 51 -17.73 -2.55 3.03
N TYR A 52 -17.70 -3.60 2.23
CA TYR A 52 -18.56 -3.70 1.04
C TYR A 52 -19.88 -4.44 1.29
N SER A 53 -19.97 -5.22 2.37
CA SER A 53 -21.18 -5.96 2.72
C SER A 53 -22.35 -5.07 3.15
N THR A 54 -22.06 -3.88 3.73
CA THR A 54 -23.07 -2.87 4.06
C THR A 54 -22.51 -1.45 3.86
N LYS A 55 -23.40 -0.45 3.67
CA LYS A 55 -22.99 0.95 3.50
C LYS A 55 -22.27 1.54 4.73
N THR A 56 -22.49 0.99 5.91
CA THR A 56 -21.98 1.50 7.19
C THR A 56 -20.93 0.61 7.85
N PHE A 57 -20.53 -0.48 7.20
CA PHE A 57 -19.61 -1.44 7.79
C PHE A 57 -18.28 -0.80 8.22
N HIS A 58 -17.74 0.11 7.39
CA HIS A 58 -16.52 0.85 7.72
C HIS A 58 -16.60 1.57 9.07
N GLN A 59 -17.76 2.09 9.44
CA GLN A 59 -18.00 2.78 10.72
C GLN A 59 -17.86 1.83 11.92
N GLN A 60 -18.26 0.56 11.74
CA GLN A 60 -18.23 -0.45 12.80
C GLN A 60 -16.82 -0.93 13.11
N ILE A 61 -15.92 -0.93 12.09
CA ILE A 61 -14.54 -1.44 12.22
C ILE A 61 -13.50 -0.35 12.34
N ALA A 62 -13.85 0.90 12.03
CA ALA A 62 -12.93 2.03 12.13
C ALA A 62 -12.47 2.27 13.58
N GLU A 63 -11.20 2.57 13.74
CA GLU A 63 -10.57 2.86 15.02
C GLU A 63 -9.87 4.21 14.97
N PRO A 64 -9.67 4.89 16.10
CA PRO A 64 -8.69 5.98 16.15
C PRO A 64 -7.28 5.43 15.86
N ILE A 65 -6.39 6.27 15.35
CA ILE A 65 -4.98 5.97 15.24
C ILE A 65 -4.21 7.00 16.11
N PRO A 66 -3.57 6.58 17.21
CA PRO A 66 -3.43 5.22 17.77
C PRO A 66 -4.75 4.59 18.25
N GLY A 67 -4.82 3.26 18.15
CA GLY A 67 -5.98 2.46 18.57
C GLY A 67 -5.59 0.97 18.81
N PRO A 68 -6.59 0.13 19.17
CA PRO A 68 -6.32 -1.27 19.53
C PRO A 68 -5.55 -2.06 18.47
N THR A 69 -5.93 -1.94 17.20
CA THR A 69 -5.23 -2.65 16.11
C THR A 69 -3.80 -2.15 15.93
N THR A 70 -3.58 -0.82 15.95
CA THR A 70 -2.22 -0.26 15.83
C THR A 70 -1.35 -0.58 17.03
N ALA A 71 -1.90 -0.75 18.23
CA ALA A 71 -1.15 -1.21 19.40
C ALA A 71 -0.59 -2.63 19.16
N ARG A 72 -1.39 -3.54 18.63
CA ARG A 72 -0.96 -4.91 18.30
C ARG A 72 0.10 -4.92 17.18
N LEU A 73 -0.05 -4.05 16.17
CA LEU A 73 0.97 -3.88 15.14
C LEU A 73 2.29 -3.35 15.74
N ALA A 74 2.21 -2.40 16.68
CA ALA A 74 3.37 -1.83 17.37
C ALA A 74 4.13 -2.89 18.19
N GLU A 75 3.43 -3.80 18.87
CA GLU A 75 4.04 -4.94 19.55
C GLU A 75 4.83 -5.83 18.58
N LYS A 76 4.25 -6.17 17.42
CA LYS A 76 4.95 -6.97 16.39
C LYS A 76 6.13 -6.22 15.78
N ALA A 77 5.96 -4.92 15.47
CA ALA A 77 7.03 -4.06 14.97
C ALA A 77 8.23 -4.04 15.91
N LYS A 78 7.97 -3.85 17.21
CA LYS A 78 8.99 -3.84 18.26
C LYS A 78 9.64 -5.21 18.46
N HIS A 79 8.83 -6.29 18.50
CA HIS A 79 9.33 -7.64 18.71
C HIS A 79 10.33 -8.08 17.64
N TYR A 80 10.04 -7.75 16.37
CA TYR A 80 10.86 -8.16 15.22
C TYR A 80 11.80 -7.07 14.68
N GLY A 81 11.75 -5.86 15.20
CA GLY A 81 12.58 -4.75 14.71
C GLY A 81 12.26 -4.39 13.26
N MET A 82 10.97 -4.33 12.90
CA MET A 82 10.49 -4.09 11.54
C MET A 82 9.55 -2.89 11.47
N THR A 83 9.58 -2.17 10.33
CA THR A 83 8.56 -1.17 10.01
C THR A 83 7.33 -1.86 9.43
N ILE A 84 6.13 -1.45 9.84
CA ILE A 84 4.86 -1.96 9.29
C ILE A 84 4.07 -0.81 8.69
N ILE A 85 3.63 -0.95 7.42
CA ILE A 85 2.84 0.05 6.68
C ILE A 85 1.73 -0.66 5.91
N GLY A 86 0.50 -0.57 6.39
CA GLY A 86 -0.69 -1.12 5.73
C GLY A 86 -1.92 -0.28 6.07
N SER A 87 -2.98 -0.31 5.26
CA SER A 87 -4.09 0.59 5.52
C SER A 87 -5.26 -0.06 6.26
N MET A 88 -5.95 0.76 7.03
CA MET A 88 -7.15 0.42 7.79
C MET A 88 -8.11 1.62 7.82
N TYR A 89 -9.36 1.39 8.20
CA TYR A 89 -10.28 2.51 8.44
C TYR A 89 -9.96 3.21 9.75
N GLU A 90 -9.77 4.52 9.66
CA GLU A 90 -9.56 5.41 10.80
C GLU A 90 -10.80 6.24 11.08
N ALA A 91 -11.21 6.34 12.35
CA ALA A 91 -12.21 7.28 12.82
C ALA A 91 -11.53 8.48 13.49
N LEU A 92 -11.76 9.70 12.98
CA LEU A 92 -11.18 10.92 13.50
C LEU A 92 -12.16 12.10 13.39
N GLY A 93 -12.53 12.70 14.53
CA GLY A 93 -13.37 13.91 14.56
C GLY A 93 -14.73 13.75 13.88
N GLY A 94 -15.34 12.58 13.95
CA GLY A 94 -16.62 12.28 13.30
C GLY A 94 -16.52 11.99 11.81
N ARG A 95 -15.32 11.90 11.27
CA ARG A 95 -15.01 11.53 9.88
C ARG A 95 -14.27 10.21 9.83
N TYR A 96 -14.25 9.60 8.65
CA TYR A 96 -13.55 8.34 8.40
C TYR A 96 -12.53 8.51 7.29
N TYR A 97 -11.43 7.76 7.39
CA TYR A 97 -10.33 7.80 6.42
C TYR A 97 -9.85 6.38 6.12
N ASN A 98 -9.40 6.15 4.89
CA ASN A 98 -8.58 5.01 4.53
C ASN A 98 -7.13 5.40 4.85
N SER A 99 -6.65 4.97 6.01
CA SER A 99 -5.42 5.47 6.64
C SER A 99 -4.35 4.38 6.71
N ALA A 100 -3.14 4.69 6.29
CA ALA A 100 -1.97 3.82 6.39
C ALA A 100 -0.99 4.37 7.44
N PRO A 101 -1.05 3.93 8.70
CA PRO A 101 -0.06 4.29 9.71
C PRO A 101 1.31 3.70 9.37
N VAL A 102 2.36 4.45 9.66
CA VAL A 102 3.76 4.02 9.56
C VAL A 102 4.26 3.72 10.97
N ILE A 103 4.38 2.44 11.28
CA ILE A 103 4.79 1.96 12.60
C ILE A 103 6.26 1.54 12.53
N THR A 104 7.09 2.16 13.35
CA THR A 104 8.55 1.97 13.37
C THR A 104 8.98 0.79 14.25
N PRO A 105 10.23 0.33 14.13
CA PRO A 105 10.74 -0.82 14.91
C PRO A 105 10.71 -0.64 16.44
N ASP A 106 10.60 0.57 16.94
CA ASP A 106 10.40 0.87 18.36
C ASP A 106 8.92 0.90 18.78
N GLY A 107 8.00 0.60 17.83
CA GLY A 107 6.57 0.57 18.06
C GLY A 107 5.88 1.95 18.03
N GLN A 108 6.60 2.99 17.64
CA GLN A 108 6.02 4.33 17.51
C GLN A 108 5.30 4.49 16.17
N ILE A 109 4.26 5.32 16.14
CA ILE A 109 3.62 5.76 14.90
C ILE A 109 4.35 7.02 14.43
N LEU A 110 5.22 6.86 13.42
CA LEU A 110 5.99 7.96 12.83
C LEU A 110 5.11 8.98 12.12
N GLY A 111 3.99 8.50 11.61
CA GLY A 111 3.00 9.29 10.90
C GLY A 111 1.97 8.38 10.25
N LYS A 112 1.09 8.96 9.46
CA LYS A 112 0.06 8.22 8.71
C LYS A 112 -0.22 8.89 7.38
N TYR A 113 -0.53 8.09 6.37
CA TYR A 113 -0.99 8.53 5.07
C TYR A 113 -2.49 8.30 4.95
N TRP A 114 -3.24 9.28 4.55
CA TRP A 114 -4.64 9.15 4.14
C TRP A 114 -4.71 9.05 2.62
N LYS A 115 -5.39 8.03 2.12
CA LYS A 115 -5.56 7.80 0.68
C LYS A 115 -6.07 9.07 0.00
N THR A 116 -5.34 9.54 -1.00
CA THR A 116 -5.63 10.81 -1.68
C THR A 116 -6.56 10.65 -2.88
N HIS A 117 -6.49 9.52 -3.59
CA HIS A 117 -7.33 9.23 -4.75
C HIS A 117 -8.30 8.11 -4.42
N LEU A 118 -9.50 8.49 -4.01
CA LEU A 118 -10.56 7.55 -3.65
C LEU A 118 -11.06 6.80 -4.89
N PHE A 119 -11.46 5.55 -4.70
CA PHE A 119 -11.98 4.71 -5.77
C PHE A 119 -13.48 4.96 -5.98
N ASP A 120 -13.81 5.87 -6.90
CA ASP A 120 -15.17 6.15 -7.31
C ASP A 120 -15.44 5.60 -8.72
N ALA A 121 -16.23 4.55 -8.79
CA ALA A 121 -16.59 3.88 -10.03
C ALA A 121 -18.10 3.62 -10.09
N PRO A 122 -18.93 4.70 -10.10
CA PRO A 122 -20.40 4.60 -9.95
C PRO A 122 -21.08 3.86 -11.09
N ASN A 123 -20.46 3.79 -12.26
CA ASN A 123 -21.02 3.19 -13.47
C ASN A 123 -20.45 1.80 -13.79
N ARG A 124 -19.64 1.22 -12.92
CA ARG A 124 -19.16 -0.16 -13.11
C ARG A 124 -20.29 -1.14 -12.86
N VAL A 125 -20.62 -1.92 -13.90
CA VAL A 125 -21.69 -2.93 -13.87
C VAL A 125 -21.24 -4.29 -13.31
N ASP A 126 -19.92 -4.50 -13.24
CA ASP A 126 -19.29 -5.72 -12.76
C ASP A 126 -19.06 -5.71 -11.22
N ILE A 127 -19.38 -4.62 -10.56
CA ILE A 127 -19.36 -4.47 -9.11
C ILE A 127 -20.78 -4.12 -8.64
N ALA A 128 -21.30 -4.87 -7.69
CA ALA A 128 -22.62 -4.61 -7.14
C ALA A 128 -22.74 -3.16 -6.64
N SER A 129 -23.72 -2.43 -7.20
CA SER A 129 -24.11 -1.08 -6.83
C SER A 129 -23.00 -0.02 -6.79
N GLY A 130 -22.39 0.28 -7.93
CA GLY A 130 -21.54 1.47 -8.14
C GLY A 130 -20.73 1.90 -6.93
N MET A 131 -19.48 1.44 -6.82
CA MET A 131 -18.63 1.77 -5.69
C MET A 131 -18.25 3.25 -5.72
N ARG A 132 -18.59 3.94 -4.64
CA ARG A 132 -18.05 5.27 -4.32
C ARG A 132 -17.38 5.22 -2.97
N GLU A 133 -16.07 5.21 -2.94
CA GLU A 133 -15.31 5.26 -1.70
C GLU A 133 -15.52 6.62 -0.99
N SER A 134 -15.71 7.69 -1.79
CA SER A 134 -16.02 9.04 -1.30
C SER A 134 -17.35 9.16 -0.51
N ASP A 135 -18.26 8.19 -0.64
CA ASP A 135 -19.47 8.15 0.20
C ASP A 135 -19.17 7.63 1.63
N ARG A 136 -17.96 7.14 1.88
CA ARG A 136 -17.57 6.46 3.12
C ARG A 136 -16.42 7.13 3.85
N VAL A 137 -15.44 7.64 3.12
CA VAL A 137 -14.20 8.20 3.68
C VAL A 137 -13.84 9.52 3.02
N GLU A 138 -13.14 10.35 3.76
CA GLU A 138 -12.55 11.60 3.27
C GLU A 138 -11.21 11.32 2.57
N ALA A 139 -10.92 12.09 1.53
CA ALA A 139 -9.63 12.05 0.85
C ALA A 139 -8.53 12.74 1.68
N GLY A 140 -7.33 12.19 1.62
CA GLY A 140 -6.13 12.85 2.12
C GLY A 140 -5.71 14.04 1.24
N SER A 141 -4.82 14.87 1.75
CA SER A 141 -4.36 16.10 1.08
C SER A 141 -2.83 16.22 0.97
N ASP A 142 -2.07 15.20 1.37
CA ASP A 142 -0.61 15.20 1.31
C ASP A 142 -0.05 13.87 0.81
N LEU A 143 1.16 13.94 0.25
CA LEU A 143 1.95 12.80 -0.23
C LEU A 143 3.27 12.77 0.55
N PRO A 144 3.27 12.27 1.79
CA PRO A 144 4.45 12.28 2.65
C PRO A 144 5.45 11.18 2.28
N VAL A 145 6.73 11.44 2.57
CA VAL A 145 7.81 10.46 2.58
C VAL A 145 8.32 10.35 4.02
N TYR A 146 8.36 9.14 4.54
CA TYR A 146 8.74 8.85 5.91
C TYR A 146 10.17 8.31 5.99
N GLN A 147 10.96 8.83 6.93
CA GLN A 147 12.30 8.32 7.21
C GLN A 147 12.18 7.10 8.13
N THR A 148 12.32 5.92 7.56
CA THR A 148 12.21 4.64 8.27
C THR A 148 13.59 4.02 8.54
N ASN A 149 13.63 2.89 9.23
CA ASN A 149 14.86 2.12 9.46
C ASN A 149 15.50 1.58 8.17
N ILE A 150 14.75 1.51 7.07
CA ILE A 150 15.28 1.14 5.75
C ILE A 150 15.51 2.36 4.84
N GLY A 151 15.42 3.59 5.37
CA GLY A 151 15.51 4.82 4.60
C GLY A 151 14.15 5.42 4.23
N PRO A 152 14.12 6.34 3.23
CA PRO A 152 12.91 7.08 2.88
C PRO A 152 11.88 6.20 2.13
N VAL A 153 10.70 6.07 2.72
CA VAL A 153 9.56 5.30 2.18
C VAL A 153 8.39 6.21 1.86
N GLY A 154 7.93 6.15 0.62
CA GLY A 154 6.66 6.75 0.17
C GLY A 154 5.50 5.77 0.36
N VAL A 155 4.30 6.29 0.60
CA VAL A 155 3.11 5.47 0.81
C VAL A 155 2.05 5.79 -0.23
N SER A 156 1.47 4.75 -0.83
CA SER A 156 0.31 4.83 -1.71
C SER A 156 -0.69 3.73 -1.37
N VAL A 157 -1.97 3.95 -1.70
CA VAL A 157 -3.03 2.98 -1.43
C VAL A 157 -3.88 2.77 -2.69
N CYS A 158 -3.90 1.55 -3.21
CA CYS A 158 -4.79 1.03 -4.26
C CYS A 158 -4.98 1.98 -5.47
N SER A 159 -6.06 2.77 -5.47
CA SER A 159 -6.41 3.67 -6.57
C SER A 159 -5.32 4.71 -6.89
N ASP A 160 -4.50 5.10 -5.91
CA ASP A 160 -3.34 5.99 -6.12
C ASP A 160 -2.39 5.44 -7.19
N LEU A 161 -2.32 4.11 -7.35
CA LEU A 161 -1.50 3.44 -8.37
C LEU A 161 -1.82 3.91 -9.79
N ARG A 162 -3.04 4.35 -10.05
CA ARG A 162 -3.49 4.84 -11.36
C ARG A 162 -3.00 6.23 -11.71
N PHE A 163 -2.49 6.97 -10.72
CA PHE A 163 -2.06 8.37 -10.85
C PHE A 163 -0.53 8.45 -10.84
N PRO A 164 0.12 8.61 -12.02
CA PRO A 164 1.58 8.70 -12.09
C PRO A 164 2.15 9.85 -11.27
N GLU A 165 1.37 10.91 -11.07
CA GLU A 165 1.74 12.09 -10.30
C GLU A 165 2.05 11.75 -8.84
N VAL A 166 1.29 10.82 -8.22
CA VAL A 166 1.52 10.38 -6.83
C VAL A 166 2.93 9.81 -6.69
N TYR A 167 3.28 8.86 -7.52
CA TYR A 167 4.59 8.19 -7.47
C TYR A 167 5.71 9.14 -7.84
N ARG A 168 5.47 10.03 -8.81
CA ARG A 168 6.44 11.05 -9.21
C ARG A 168 6.73 12.03 -8.07
N VAL A 169 5.70 12.51 -7.37
CA VAL A 169 5.88 13.41 -6.22
C VAL A 169 6.64 12.71 -5.11
N LEU A 170 6.30 11.47 -4.77
CA LEU A 170 7.00 10.69 -3.74
C LEU A 170 8.48 10.49 -4.10
N ALA A 171 8.78 10.13 -5.35
CA ALA A 171 10.16 9.96 -5.82
C ALA A 171 10.95 11.28 -5.80
N LEU A 172 10.33 12.41 -6.18
CA LEU A 172 10.94 13.74 -6.11
C LEU A 172 11.18 14.21 -4.67
N LYS A 173 10.35 13.77 -3.72
CA LYS A 173 10.57 13.96 -2.27
C LYS A 173 11.63 13.00 -1.70
N GLY A 174 12.26 12.16 -2.54
CA GLY A 174 13.39 11.29 -2.18
C GLY A 174 13.02 9.87 -1.76
N ALA A 175 11.80 9.40 -1.97
CA ALA A 175 11.44 8.01 -1.67
C ALA A 175 12.34 7.04 -2.44
N LYS A 176 12.98 6.10 -1.73
CA LYS A 176 13.74 4.99 -2.30
C LYS A 176 12.88 3.74 -2.47
N VAL A 177 11.92 3.56 -1.59
CA VAL A 177 10.89 2.51 -1.65
C VAL A 177 9.53 3.19 -1.65
N ILE A 178 8.62 2.74 -2.49
CA ILE A 178 7.21 3.14 -2.43
C ILE A 178 6.38 1.89 -2.15
N VAL A 179 5.60 1.92 -1.07
CA VAL A 179 4.66 0.86 -0.75
C VAL A 179 3.31 1.12 -1.38
N CYS A 180 2.62 0.03 -1.78
CA CYS A 180 1.25 0.09 -2.28
C CYS A 180 0.41 -0.96 -1.57
N ALA A 181 -0.37 -0.55 -0.57
CA ALA A 181 -1.38 -1.40 0.06
C ALA A 181 -2.65 -1.39 -0.78
N SER A 182 -3.19 -2.56 -1.18
CA SER A 182 -4.29 -2.60 -2.13
C SER A 182 -5.34 -3.66 -1.86
N ALA A 183 -6.58 -3.36 -2.25
CA ALA A 183 -7.68 -4.29 -2.49
C ALA A 183 -8.08 -4.22 -3.98
N PHE A 184 -7.11 -4.50 -4.86
CA PHE A 184 -7.26 -4.29 -6.30
C PHE A 184 -8.23 -5.30 -6.91
N LEU A 185 -9.26 -4.79 -7.59
CA LEU A 185 -10.39 -5.60 -8.04
C LEU A 185 -10.05 -6.44 -9.28
N SER A 186 -10.46 -7.72 -9.22
CA SER A 186 -10.49 -8.59 -10.40
C SER A 186 -11.49 -8.03 -11.43
N PRO A 187 -11.26 -8.25 -12.75
CA PRO A 187 -10.20 -9.03 -13.35
C PRO A 187 -8.95 -8.22 -13.76
N ARG A 188 -8.76 -7.01 -13.26
CA ARG A 188 -7.69 -6.07 -13.67
C ARG A 188 -6.27 -6.44 -13.19
N LEU A 189 -5.89 -7.72 -13.27
CA LEU A 189 -4.53 -8.16 -13.02
C LEU A 189 -3.52 -7.50 -13.97
N ASP A 190 -3.89 -7.31 -15.24
CA ASP A 190 -3.13 -6.59 -16.25
C ASP A 190 -2.75 -5.17 -15.80
N HIS A 191 -3.72 -4.41 -15.27
CA HIS A 191 -3.48 -3.08 -14.73
C HIS A 191 -2.59 -3.11 -13.47
N TRP A 192 -2.81 -4.08 -12.58
CA TRP A 192 -2.04 -4.24 -11.37
C TRP A 192 -0.55 -4.41 -11.68
N GLU A 193 -0.20 -5.39 -12.51
CA GLU A 193 1.18 -5.66 -12.89
C GLU A 193 1.78 -4.51 -13.70
N PHE A 194 1.07 -4.05 -14.74
CA PHE A 194 1.57 -3.00 -15.61
C PHE A 194 1.89 -1.71 -14.83
N PHE A 195 0.96 -1.25 -14.00
CA PHE A 195 1.19 -0.01 -13.27
C PHE A 195 2.30 -0.13 -12.24
N LEU A 196 2.37 -1.21 -11.45
CA LEU A 196 3.44 -1.38 -10.47
C LEU A 196 4.82 -1.33 -11.14
N ARG A 197 4.99 -2.02 -12.25
CA ARG A 197 6.23 -2.03 -13.03
C ARG A 197 6.54 -0.63 -13.60
N ALA A 198 5.55 0.03 -14.17
CA ALA A 198 5.71 1.38 -14.70
C ALA A 198 6.12 2.36 -13.60
N ARG A 199 5.44 2.33 -12.42
CA ARG A 199 5.75 3.21 -11.29
C ARG A 199 7.16 3.00 -10.76
N ALA A 200 7.64 1.77 -10.70
CA ALA A 200 9.02 1.47 -10.31
C ALA A 200 10.02 2.02 -11.34
N ALA A 201 9.84 1.68 -12.61
CA ALA A 201 10.76 2.02 -13.70
C ALA A 201 10.86 3.54 -13.96
N GLU A 202 9.72 4.23 -14.08
CA GLU A 202 9.68 5.66 -14.40
C GLU A 202 10.17 6.57 -13.26
N ASN A 203 10.19 6.04 -12.02
CA ASN A 203 10.64 6.77 -10.84
C ASN A 203 11.98 6.24 -10.30
N GLN A 204 12.49 5.14 -10.85
CA GLN A 204 13.74 4.50 -10.47
C GLN A 204 13.81 4.24 -8.96
N CYS A 205 12.75 3.61 -8.42
CA CYS A 205 12.61 3.25 -7.02
C CYS A 205 12.09 1.81 -6.88
N TRP A 206 12.30 1.20 -5.73
CA TRP A 206 11.66 -0.06 -5.38
C TRP A 206 10.18 0.13 -5.14
N VAL A 207 9.36 -0.83 -5.57
CA VAL A 207 7.94 -0.89 -5.23
C VAL A 207 7.65 -2.19 -4.49
N VAL A 208 7.05 -2.07 -3.30
CA VAL A 208 6.59 -3.21 -2.50
C VAL A 208 5.07 -3.11 -2.39
N ALA A 209 4.37 -3.99 -3.12
CA ALA A 209 2.93 -3.94 -3.26
C ALA A 209 2.26 -5.16 -2.62
N SER A 210 1.30 -4.91 -1.75
CA SER A 210 0.50 -5.92 -1.07
C SER A 210 -0.95 -5.85 -1.53
N GLY A 211 -1.55 -7.00 -1.87
CA GLY A 211 -2.92 -7.11 -2.35
C GLY A 211 -3.80 -8.00 -1.48
N GLN A 212 -5.10 -7.66 -1.39
CA GLN A 212 -6.13 -8.63 -1.03
C GLN A 212 -6.23 -9.71 -2.11
N VAL A 213 -6.60 -10.93 -1.76
CA VAL A 213 -6.69 -12.08 -2.67
C VAL A 213 -8.01 -12.85 -2.47
N GLY A 214 -8.44 -13.55 -3.51
CA GLY A 214 -9.63 -14.39 -3.46
C GLY A 214 -10.93 -13.61 -3.58
N ILE A 215 -12.00 -14.20 -3.08
CA ILE A 215 -13.36 -13.65 -3.11
C ILE A 215 -13.81 -13.38 -1.69
N GLU A 216 -14.22 -12.13 -1.41
CA GLU A 216 -14.83 -11.81 -0.12
C GLU A 216 -16.21 -12.49 -0.05
N PRO A 217 -16.46 -13.37 0.95
CA PRO A 217 -17.62 -14.26 0.93
C PRO A 217 -19.00 -13.57 1.02
N LYS A 218 -19.06 -12.42 1.71
CA LYS A 218 -20.32 -11.70 1.95
C LYS A 218 -20.72 -10.79 0.80
N SER A 219 -19.75 -10.16 0.16
CA SER A 219 -19.98 -9.26 -0.98
C SER A 219 -19.84 -9.93 -2.34
N GLY A 220 -19.17 -11.07 -2.42
CA GLY A 220 -18.82 -11.73 -3.67
C GLY A 220 -17.75 -11.01 -4.50
N ILE A 221 -17.12 -9.96 -3.95
CA ILE A 221 -16.10 -9.18 -4.65
C ILE A 221 -14.80 -9.95 -4.70
N ALA A 222 -14.23 -10.06 -5.92
CA ALA A 222 -12.98 -10.74 -6.18
C ALA A 222 -11.80 -9.76 -6.29
N TYR A 223 -10.66 -10.16 -5.73
CA TYR A 223 -9.40 -9.39 -5.72
C TYR A 223 -8.33 -10.13 -6.51
N VAL A 224 -7.45 -9.35 -7.16
CA VAL A 224 -6.43 -9.92 -8.04
C VAL A 224 -5.32 -10.67 -7.30
N GLY A 225 -5.10 -10.40 -6.01
CA GLY A 225 -3.94 -10.94 -5.32
C GLY A 225 -2.63 -10.44 -5.93
N ARG A 226 -1.72 -11.37 -6.24
CA ARG A 226 -0.46 -11.08 -6.95
C ARG A 226 0.33 -9.95 -6.30
N SER A 227 0.43 -9.96 -4.96
CA SER A 227 1.35 -9.08 -4.24
C SER A 227 2.73 -9.19 -4.86
N MET A 228 3.45 -8.06 -4.97
CA MET A 228 4.58 -7.99 -5.88
C MET A 228 5.70 -7.09 -5.32
N ILE A 229 6.94 -7.48 -5.58
CA ILE A 229 8.12 -6.65 -5.32
C ILE A 229 8.79 -6.39 -6.66
N VAL A 230 8.97 -5.10 -6.99
CA VAL A 230 9.47 -4.65 -8.29
C VAL A 230 10.70 -3.78 -8.09
N ASP A 231 11.74 -4.04 -8.88
CA ASP A 231 13.01 -3.32 -8.81
C ASP A 231 12.95 -1.96 -9.56
N PRO A 232 13.99 -1.10 -9.41
CA PRO A 232 14.04 0.20 -10.07
C PRO A 232 14.09 0.19 -11.61
N TRP A 233 14.29 -0.96 -12.26
CA TRP A 233 14.14 -1.16 -13.71
C TRP A 233 12.74 -1.59 -14.13
N GLY A 234 11.84 -1.85 -13.17
CA GLY A 234 10.50 -2.41 -13.44
C GLY A 234 10.50 -3.93 -13.62
N VAL A 235 11.54 -4.62 -13.17
CA VAL A 235 11.59 -6.09 -13.17
C VAL A 235 10.89 -6.62 -11.94
N ILE A 236 10.03 -7.60 -12.12
CA ILE A 236 9.38 -8.29 -10.99
C ILE A 236 10.42 -9.21 -10.34
N VAL A 237 10.80 -8.88 -9.11
CA VAL A 237 11.74 -9.69 -8.33
C VAL A 237 11.03 -10.86 -7.65
N ALA A 238 9.80 -10.62 -7.18
CA ALA A 238 8.97 -11.65 -6.56
C ALA A 238 7.48 -11.32 -6.75
N THR A 239 6.65 -12.37 -6.89
CA THR A 239 5.19 -12.26 -6.93
C THR A 239 4.55 -13.39 -6.11
N ALA A 240 3.46 -13.09 -5.42
CA ALA A 240 2.71 -14.07 -4.63
C ALA A 240 1.83 -14.95 -5.54
N PRO A 241 1.57 -16.21 -5.15
CA PRO A 241 0.57 -17.07 -5.79
C PRO A 241 -0.85 -16.55 -5.52
N ASP A 242 -1.86 -17.16 -6.15
CA ASP A 242 -3.28 -16.77 -6.02
C ASP A 242 -3.96 -17.30 -4.74
N VAL A 243 -3.23 -17.31 -3.63
CA VAL A 243 -3.68 -17.74 -2.31
C VAL A 243 -3.16 -16.77 -1.24
N GLU A 244 -3.65 -16.88 -0.01
CA GLU A 244 -3.08 -16.14 1.11
C GLU A 244 -1.60 -16.47 1.28
N TYR A 245 -0.75 -15.45 1.36
CA TYR A 245 0.69 -15.64 1.32
C TYR A 245 1.45 -14.49 2.00
N CYS A 246 2.61 -14.80 2.55
CA CYS A 246 3.60 -13.79 2.94
C CYS A 246 4.73 -13.79 1.90
N LEU A 247 4.66 -12.86 0.94
CA LEU A 247 5.72 -12.67 -0.05
C LEU A 247 6.92 -12.02 0.64
N THR A 248 8.12 -12.55 0.39
CA THR A 248 9.36 -12.02 0.97
C THR A 248 10.44 -11.99 -0.10
N ALA A 249 11.20 -10.90 -0.18
CA ALA A 249 12.38 -10.79 -1.03
C ALA A 249 13.43 -9.89 -0.39
N GLU A 250 14.66 -10.05 -0.86
CA GLU A 250 15.77 -9.13 -0.57
C GLU A 250 15.76 -7.98 -1.58
N ILE A 251 15.94 -6.76 -1.08
CA ILE A 251 16.12 -5.56 -1.90
C ILE A 251 17.46 -4.89 -1.55
N ASP A 252 18.10 -4.33 -2.56
CA ASP A 252 19.31 -3.54 -2.40
C ASP A 252 19.00 -2.07 -2.71
N LEU A 253 19.10 -1.20 -1.70
CA LEU A 253 18.82 0.23 -1.86
C LEU A 253 19.94 0.99 -2.58
N GLU A 254 21.14 0.46 -2.62
CA GLU A 254 22.24 1.04 -3.41
C GLU A 254 22.09 0.78 -4.90
N TYR A 255 21.35 -0.28 -5.27
CA TYR A 255 21.01 -0.57 -6.66
C TYR A 255 20.29 0.60 -7.35
N ILE A 256 19.52 1.38 -6.59
CA ILE A 256 18.89 2.62 -7.10
C ILE A 256 19.94 3.59 -7.66
N ASP A 257 21.05 3.77 -6.94
CA ASP A 257 22.09 4.71 -7.35
C ASP A 257 22.86 4.18 -8.57
N GLU A 258 23.00 2.85 -8.70
CA GLU A 258 23.54 2.21 -9.90
C GLU A 258 22.63 2.43 -11.11
N VAL A 259 21.31 2.20 -10.95
CA VAL A 259 20.31 2.43 -12.00
C VAL A 259 20.33 3.87 -12.47
N LYS A 260 20.34 4.84 -11.54
CA LYS A 260 20.37 6.28 -11.84
C LYS A 260 21.67 6.71 -12.52
N ARG A 261 22.80 6.09 -12.19
CA ARG A 261 24.08 6.36 -12.90
C ARG A 261 24.06 5.83 -14.33
N ARG A 262 23.48 4.64 -14.55
CA ARG A 262 23.37 4.03 -15.89
C ARG A 262 22.39 4.79 -16.78
N TYR A 263 21.29 5.25 -16.21
CA TYR A 263 20.25 6.00 -16.91
C TYR A 263 19.69 7.12 -16.03
N PRO A 264 20.22 8.34 -16.11
CA PRO A 264 19.83 9.47 -15.23
C PRO A 264 18.50 10.07 -15.65
N LEU A 265 17.42 9.26 -15.65
CA LEU A 265 16.08 9.60 -16.14
C LEU A 265 15.50 10.81 -15.42
N MET A 266 15.64 10.87 -14.10
CA MET A 266 15.09 11.96 -13.29
C MET A 266 15.74 13.32 -13.60
N GLY A 267 17.04 13.34 -13.98
CA GLY A 267 17.75 14.54 -14.41
C GLY A 267 17.38 15.03 -15.81
N GLN A 268 16.71 14.20 -16.62
CA GLN A 268 16.26 14.56 -17.98
C GLN A 268 14.84 15.15 -18.00
N ARG A 269 14.21 15.30 -16.85
CA ARG A 269 12.87 15.89 -16.77
C ARG A 269 12.89 17.35 -17.25
N ARG A 270 11.78 17.76 -17.86
CA ARG A 270 11.54 19.11 -18.38
C ARG A 270 10.41 19.77 -17.57
N PRO A 271 10.63 20.16 -16.26
CA PRO A 271 9.58 20.68 -15.38
C PRO A 271 8.84 21.88 -15.95
N GLU A 272 9.52 22.69 -16.77
CA GLU A 272 8.94 23.85 -17.44
C GLU A 272 7.80 23.52 -18.41
N LEU A 273 7.73 22.25 -18.87
CA LEU A 273 6.67 21.77 -19.77
C LEU A 273 5.47 21.19 -19.01
N TYR A 274 5.60 20.91 -17.70
CA TYR A 274 4.59 20.14 -16.94
C TYR A 274 3.64 21.02 -16.13
N GLY A 275 3.79 22.34 -16.17
CA GLY A 275 3.01 23.28 -15.34
C GLY A 275 1.49 23.23 -15.57
N SER A 276 1.03 22.79 -16.76
CA SER A 276 -0.39 22.65 -17.08
C SER A 276 -1.04 21.45 -16.37
N ILE A 277 -0.28 20.37 -16.11
CA ILE A 277 -0.82 19.15 -15.49
C ILE A 277 -1.47 19.45 -14.13
N ALA A 278 -0.83 20.29 -13.31
CA ALA A 278 -1.33 20.65 -11.98
C ALA A 278 -2.57 21.57 -12.00
N LYS A 279 -2.88 22.19 -13.14
CA LYS A 279 -3.93 23.21 -13.25
C LYS A 279 -5.16 22.74 -14.02
N THR A 280 -5.03 21.69 -14.84
CA THR A 280 -6.10 21.21 -15.70
C THR A 280 -6.84 20.06 -15.04
N LYS A 281 -8.12 20.26 -14.69
CA LYS A 281 -9.02 19.16 -14.36
C LYS A 281 -9.61 18.60 -15.66
N SER A 282 -9.60 17.27 -15.82
CA SER A 282 -10.37 16.63 -16.89
C SER A 282 -11.87 16.93 -16.70
N ARG A 283 -12.55 17.20 -17.77
CA ARG A 283 -14.01 17.40 -17.81
C ARG A 283 -14.75 16.07 -17.65
#